data_61f6680fe9d206b27bbfad9652076b7b
#
_entry.id   61f6680fe9d206b27bbfad9652076b7b
#
_cell.length_a   1.000
_cell.length_b   1.000
_cell.length_c   1.000
_cell.angle_alpha   90.00
_cell.angle_beta   90.00
_cell.angle_gamma   90.00
#
_symmetry.space_group_name_H-M   'P 1'
#
loop_
_entity.id
_entity.type
_entity.pdbx_description
1 polymer ?
#
loop_
_entity_poly.entity_id
_entity_poly.type
_entity_poly.pdbx_seq_one_letter_code
_entity_poly.pdbx_strand_id
1 'polypeptide(L)'
;MVNRKDISLNYNRRESTTSVVGSLGVGSTYPIRIQTMANTDTNDIEASVAQAKRCFEAGTELVRFTTQGSRETESLREIRNRLQGYGPLVADVHFNPNVADLAAQYVEKVRINPGNYVDPARVFKHIEYTDEEYQAELQRLRERFTRLLNICKEHSTALRIGVNHGSLSDRIMSRYGDTPAGMVESCMEFLRVAVDEHFQNIVLSIKASNTRIMAETVRLLVAQMDKENMHFPLHLGVTEAGEGEDGRIKSAVGIGSLLADGIGDTIRVSLSEAPEAEIPVARALRDYFADPESIRYHGVSVAIEGDTVVYESDQTEWAMMQLQAAAECGKWLLGEQKQVRLANNHFDEEKLRTLEKDILQAAGLIRYKTEYVSCPSCGRTLFNIEEVIREVRAATGHLKGLKIAVMGCIVNGPGEMADADYGYVGAGRGRISLYRRKECVLKNIPQEEAVAALLELIKQDTNNK
;
A
#
# COMPACT_ATOMS: atom_id res chain seq x y z
N MET A 1 -23.82 13.26 -31.21
CA MET A 1 -22.72 12.28 -31.36
C MET A 1 -21.76 12.54 -30.21
N VAL A 2 -21.50 11.54 -29.37
CA VAL A 2 -20.49 11.64 -28.28
C VAL A 2 -19.13 11.69 -29.00
N ASN A 3 -18.31 12.65 -28.66
CA ASN A 3 -16.98 12.81 -29.25
C ASN A 3 -16.05 11.72 -28.68
N ARG A 4 -15.68 10.72 -29.51
CA ARG A 4 -14.72 9.67 -29.15
C ARG A 4 -13.30 10.21 -29.34
N LYS A 5 -12.47 10.12 -28.31
CA LYS A 5 -11.05 10.46 -28.33
C LYS A 5 -10.24 9.21 -28.04
N ASP A 6 -9.59 8.66 -29.04
CA ASP A 6 -8.67 7.53 -28.87
C ASP A 6 -7.41 7.98 -28.14
N ILE A 7 -6.93 7.14 -27.24
CA ILE A 7 -5.77 7.39 -26.38
C ILE A 7 -4.57 6.61 -26.89
N SER A 8 -3.47 7.30 -27.09
CA SER A 8 -2.18 6.64 -27.38
C SER A 8 -1.64 5.99 -26.09
N LEU A 9 -1.48 4.67 -26.12
CA LEU A 9 -0.90 3.90 -25.02
C LEU A 9 0.63 3.98 -25.12
N ASN A 10 1.20 5.03 -24.57
CA ASN A 10 2.63 5.28 -24.54
C ASN A 10 3.04 5.56 -23.09
N TYR A 11 3.75 4.62 -22.46
CA TYR A 11 4.13 4.70 -21.06
C TYR A 11 5.61 5.06 -20.92
N ASN A 12 5.89 6.36 -21.00
CA ASN A 12 7.24 6.85 -20.73
C ASN A 12 7.45 6.91 -19.21
N ARG A 13 8.36 6.09 -18.69
CA ARG A 13 8.71 6.15 -17.27
C ARG A 13 9.31 7.50 -16.93
N ARG A 14 8.81 8.07 -15.81
CA ARG A 14 9.41 9.25 -15.17
C ARG A 14 10.87 8.96 -14.85
N GLU A 15 11.76 9.88 -15.17
CA GLU A 15 13.16 9.80 -14.75
C GLU A 15 13.25 9.87 -13.22
N SER A 16 13.99 8.93 -12.65
CA SER A 16 14.29 8.90 -11.22
C SER A 16 15.76 8.55 -10.98
N THR A 17 16.30 9.03 -9.86
CA THR A 17 17.65 8.68 -9.41
C THR A 17 17.72 7.21 -9.06
N THR A 18 18.94 6.69 -8.93
CA THR A 18 19.15 5.29 -8.51
C THR A 18 19.30 5.21 -6.99
N SER A 19 18.49 4.35 -6.37
CA SER A 19 18.74 3.84 -5.03
C SER A 19 19.31 2.42 -5.13
N VAL A 20 20.37 2.12 -4.40
CA VAL A 20 21.04 0.82 -4.40
C VAL A 20 20.63 0.06 -3.14
N VAL A 21 20.00 -1.10 -3.32
CA VAL A 21 19.54 -1.96 -2.23
C VAL A 21 20.30 -3.28 -2.30
N GLY A 22 21.42 -3.36 -1.59
CA GLY A 22 22.35 -4.48 -1.76
C GLY A 22 22.87 -4.57 -3.19
N SER A 23 22.54 -5.64 -3.90
CA SER A 23 22.91 -5.84 -5.31
C SER A 23 21.89 -5.27 -6.30
N LEU A 24 20.74 -4.77 -5.83
CA LEU A 24 19.64 -4.30 -6.70
C LEU A 24 19.67 -2.79 -6.89
N GLY A 25 19.70 -2.33 -8.14
CA GLY A 25 19.36 -0.96 -8.48
C GLY A 25 17.83 -0.77 -8.55
N VAL A 26 17.35 0.32 -7.95
CA VAL A 26 15.96 0.78 -7.98
C VAL A 26 15.93 2.20 -8.53
N GLY A 27 15.19 2.42 -9.59
CA GLY A 27 15.11 3.71 -10.30
C GLY A 27 14.77 3.51 -11.77
N SER A 28 14.62 4.60 -12.52
CA SER A 28 14.12 4.57 -13.91
C SER A 28 15.02 3.81 -14.88
N THR A 29 16.32 3.70 -14.60
CA THR A 29 17.30 2.96 -15.42
C THR A 29 17.25 1.44 -15.21
N TYR A 30 16.45 0.97 -14.27
CA TYR A 30 16.30 -0.45 -13.94
C TYR A 30 14.84 -0.91 -14.17
N PRO A 31 14.60 -2.23 -14.32
CA PRO A 31 13.23 -2.76 -14.32
C PRO A 31 12.48 -2.38 -13.04
N ILE A 32 11.17 -2.25 -13.12
CA ILE A 32 10.31 -2.09 -11.94
C ILE A 32 10.49 -3.30 -11.03
N ARG A 33 10.89 -3.08 -9.76
CA ARG A 33 11.19 -4.16 -8.81
C ARG A 33 9.94 -4.65 -8.10
N ILE A 34 9.87 -5.96 -7.89
CA ILE A 34 8.78 -6.59 -7.14
C ILE A 34 9.25 -6.82 -5.71
N GLN A 35 8.52 -6.27 -4.75
CA GLN A 35 8.72 -6.50 -3.32
C GLN A 35 7.50 -7.18 -2.73
N THR A 36 7.70 -8.14 -1.82
CA THR A 36 6.65 -8.67 -0.96
C THR A 36 6.99 -8.49 0.53
N MET A 37 6.13 -8.97 1.42
CA MET A 37 6.33 -8.88 2.86
C MET A 37 5.97 -10.21 3.52
N ALA A 38 6.89 -10.75 4.33
CA ALA A 38 6.64 -11.93 5.13
C ALA A 38 5.51 -11.68 6.15
N ASN A 39 4.70 -12.70 6.38
CA ASN A 39 3.64 -12.70 7.39
C ASN A 39 3.97 -13.58 8.61
N THR A 40 5.13 -14.24 8.60
CA THR A 40 5.65 -14.97 9.76
C THR A 40 6.02 -14.04 10.92
N ASP A 41 6.02 -14.56 12.14
CA ASP A 41 6.71 -13.91 13.26
C ASP A 41 8.21 -13.85 12.92
N THR A 42 8.80 -12.65 12.90
CA THR A 42 10.22 -12.48 12.57
C THR A 42 11.13 -13.20 13.58
N ASN A 43 10.64 -13.45 14.81
CA ASN A 43 11.38 -14.23 15.81
C ASN A 43 11.32 -15.75 15.57
N ASP A 44 10.43 -16.23 14.71
CA ASP A 44 10.47 -17.59 14.18
C ASP A 44 11.36 -17.61 12.93
N ILE A 45 12.66 -17.76 13.17
CA ILE A 45 13.71 -17.69 12.14
C ILE A 45 13.51 -18.78 11.08
N GLU A 46 13.16 -20.01 11.50
CA GLU A 46 12.98 -21.12 10.58
C GLU A 46 11.82 -20.90 9.61
N ALA A 47 10.65 -20.51 10.16
CA ALA A 47 9.48 -20.20 9.34
C ALA A 47 9.74 -18.99 8.42
N SER A 48 10.42 -17.97 8.93
CA SER A 48 10.75 -16.74 8.19
C SER A 48 11.72 -17.01 7.02
N VAL A 49 12.77 -17.80 7.25
CA VAL A 49 13.70 -18.22 6.19
C VAL A 49 12.99 -19.05 5.14
N ALA A 50 12.19 -20.04 5.55
CA ALA A 50 11.44 -20.88 4.63
C ALA A 50 10.46 -20.07 3.77
N GLN A 51 9.73 -19.13 4.35
CA GLN A 51 8.81 -18.27 3.62
C GLN A 51 9.55 -17.33 2.66
N ALA A 52 10.64 -16.69 3.08
CA ALA A 52 11.42 -15.83 2.22
C ALA A 52 11.95 -16.58 0.98
N LYS A 53 12.44 -17.81 1.15
CA LYS A 53 12.88 -18.64 0.03
C LYS A 53 11.76 -18.88 -0.97
N ARG A 54 10.57 -19.29 -0.53
CA ARG A 54 9.41 -19.47 -1.42
C ARG A 54 9.02 -18.16 -2.12
N CYS A 55 9.10 -17.01 -1.44
CA CYS A 55 8.85 -15.72 -2.06
C CYS A 55 9.88 -15.40 -3.16
N PHE A 56 11.17 -15.63 -2.90
CA PHE A 56 12.21 -15.42 -3.91
C PHE A 56 12.05 -16.39 -5.09
N GLU A 57 11.75 -17.65 -4.83
CA GLU A 57 11.48 -18.68 -5.86
C GLU A 57 10.24 -18.31 -6.70
N ALA A 58 9.22 -17.70 -6.09
CA ALA A 58 8.06 -17.16 -6.81
C ALA A 58 8.40 -15.92 -7.67
N GLY A 59 9.57 -15.29 -7.47
CA GLY A 59 10.13 -14.22 -8.31
C GLY A 59 10.01 -12.82 -7.73
N THR A 60 9.85 -12.69 -6.41
CA THR A 60 10.10 -11.39 -5.77
C THR A 60 11.58 -11.07 -5.75
N GLU A 61 11.93 -9.80 -5.73
CA GLU A 61 13.33 -9.36 -5.69
C GLU A 61 13.72 -8.82 -4.32
N LEU A 62 12.74 -8.47 -3.48
CA LEU A 62 12.93 -7.98 -2.11
C LEU A 62 11.88 -8.60 -1.18
N VAL A 63 12.31 -9.02 0.01
CA VAL A 63 11.39 -9.49 1.06
C VAL A 63 11.49 -8.57 2.28
N ARG A 64 10.33 -8.09 2.76
CA ARG A 64 10.24 -7.20 3.91
C ARG A 64 9.77 -7.96 5.14
N PHE A 65 10.38 -7.69 6.28
CA PHE A 65 10.06 -8.26 7.58
C PHE A 65 9.64 -7.20 8.58
N THR A 66 8.68 -7.52 9.42
CA THR A 66 8.30 -6.68 10.57
C THR A 66 9.44 -6.65 11.59
N THR A 67 9.82 -5.44 12.04
CA THR A 67 10.93 -5.25 12.99
C THR A 67 10.51 -4.25 14.05
N GLN A 68 9.97 -4.74 15.17
CA GLN A 68 9.37 -3.90 16.22
C GLN A 68 10.34 -3.56 17.35
N GLY A 69 11.32 -4.42 17.59
CA GLY A 69 12.27 -4.30 18.70
C GLY A 69 13.64 -4.87 18.38
N SER A 70 14.53 -4.82 19.37
CA SER A 70 15.89 -5.35 19.25
C SER A 70 15.90 -6.87 19.00
N ARG A 71 14.94 -7.60 19.58
CA ARG A 71 14.83 -9.05 19.40
C ARG A 71 14.55 -9.42 17.94
N GLU A 72 13.57 -8.76 17.31
CA GLU A 72 13.27 -8.97 15.88
C GLU A 72 14.44 -8.53 14.99
N THR A 73 15.21 -7.52 15.43
CA THR A 73 16.39 -7.07 14.67
C THR A 73 17.51 -8.11 14.70
N GLU A 74 17.77 -8.73 15.86
CA GLU A 74 18.73 -9.83 15.98
C GLU A 74 18.27 -11.08 15.19
N SER A 75 16.98 -11.41 15.25
CA SER A 75 16.39 -12.49 14.44
C SER A 75 16.56 -12.20 12.96
N LEU A 76 16.34 -10.95 12.54
CA LEU A 76 16.49 -10.52 11.14
C LEU A 76 17.96 -10.63 10.67
N ARG A 77 18.94 -10.33 11.54
CA ARG A 77 20.36 -10.56 11.27
C ARG A 77 20.63 -12.03 10.96
N GLU A 78 20.09 -12.95 11.75
CA GLU A 78 20.24 -14.38 11.53
C GLU A 78 19.51 -14.86 10.26
N ILE A 79 18.28 -14.36 10.01
CA ILE A 79 17.55 -14.62 8.77
C ILE A 79 18.38 -14.17 7.56
N ARG A 80 18.99 -12.98 7.61
CA ARG A 80 19.86 -12.47 6.54
C ARG A 80 21.07 -13.38 6.29
N ASN A 81 21.72 -13.86 7.37
CA ASN A 81 22.86 -14.79 7.25
C ASN A 81 22.47 -16.09 6.54
N ARG A 82 21.27 -16.62 6.81
CA ARG A 82 20.78 -17.86 6.20
C ARG A 82 20.22 -17.70 4.79
N LEU A 83 19.98 -16.47 4.38
CA LEU A 83 19.49 -16.11 3.04
C LEU A 83 20.62 -15.55 2.14
N GLN A 84 21.89 -15.86 2.46
CA GLN A 84 23.01 -15.52 1.56
C GLN A 84 22.81 -16.13 0.18
N GLY A 85 22.99 -15.32 -0.87
CA GLY A 85 22.74 -15.73 -2.25
C GLY A 85 21.31 -15.50 -2.75
N TYR A 86 20.37 -15.18 -1.86
CA TYR A 86 19.04 -14.68 -2.21
C TYR A 86 19.05 -13.14 -2.32
N GLY A 87 17.88 -12.56 -2.62
CA GLY A 87 17.73 -11.11 -2.74
C GLY A 87 17.85 -10.34 -1.40
N PRO A 88 17.88 -9.00 -1.45
CA PRO A 88 17.98 -8.15 -0.28
C PRO A 88 16.74 -8.20 0.62
N LEU A 89 16.97 -7.96 1.92
CA LEU A 89 15.94 -7.89 2.94
C LEU A 89 15.64 -6.44 3.32
N VAL A 90 14.41 -6.22 3.78
CA VAL A 90 13.92 -4.91 4.22
C VAL A 90 13.39 -5.01 5.65
N ALA A 91 13.92 -4.23 6.58
CA ALA A 91 13.36 -4.07 7.91
C ALA A 91 12.22 -3.04 7.91
N ASP A 92 11.05 -3.41 8.40
CA ASP A 92 9.88 -2.52 8.55
C ASP A 92 9.77 -2.04 9.98
N VAL A 93 10.32 -0.86 10.25
CA VAL A 93 10.43 -0.28 11.59
C VAL A 93 9.32 0.74 11.85
N HIS A 94 8.71 0.64 13.01
CA HIS A 94 7.71 1.58 13.53
C HIS A 94 8.01 1.97 14.98
N PHE A 95 7.66 3.20 15.37
CA PHE A 95 7.68 3.74 16.75
C PHE A 95 9.04 3.80 17.47
N ASN A 96 10.05 3.11 17.02
CA ASN A 96 11.32 3.06 17.73
C ASN A 96 12.51 3.36 16.81
N PRO A 97 13.00 4.62 16.80
CA PRO A 97 14.13 5.01 15.98
C PRO A 97 15.40 4.19 16.23
N ASN A 98 15.65 3.72 17.48
CA ASN A 98 16.85 2.95 17.79
C ASN A 98 16.83 1.56 17.13
N VAL A 99 15.65 1.00 16.89
CA VAL A 99 15.48 -0.23 16.11
C VAL A 99 15.88 -0.01 14.66
N ALA A 100 15.56 1.16 14.08
CA ALA A 100 15.99 1.50 12.72
C ALA A 100 17.53 1.63 12.63
N ASP A 101 18.18 2.26 13.64
CA ASP A 101 19.63 2.37 13.71
C ASP A 101 20.31 0.99 13.75
N LEU A 102 19.76 0.06 14.54
CA LEU A 102 20.30 -1.29 14.66
C LEU A 102 20.05 -2.10 13.38
N ALA A 103 18.83 -2.05 12.83
CA ALA A 103 18.47 -2.77 11.61
C ALA A 103 19.29 -2.32 10.40
N ALA A 104 19.62 -1.04 10.31
CA ALA A 104 20.44 -0.48 9.22
C ALA A 104 21.85 -1.09 9.12
N GLN A 105 22.33 -1.74 10.20
CA GLN A 105 23.61 -2.43 10.22
C GLN A 105 23.55 -3.86 9.68
N TYR A 106 22.35 -4.43 9.52
CA TYR A 106 22.20 -5.86 9.26
C TYR A 106 21.50 -6.19 7.93
N VAL A 107 20.71 -5.26 7.39
CA VAL A 107 19.94 -5.49 6.16
C VAL A 107 20.17 -4.39 5.13
N GLU A 108 19.83 -4.69 3.90
CA GLU A 108 20.13 -3.81 2.76
C GLU A 108 19.18 -2.61 2.66
N LYS A 109 18.02 -2.65 3.32
CA LYS A 109 17.09 -1.54 3.34
C LYS A 109 16.30 -1.46 4.64
N VAL A 110 16.15 -0.27 5.18
CA VAL A 110 15.26 0.01 6.31
C VAL A 110 14.10 0.87 5.83
N ARG A 111 12.89 0.54 6.26
CA ARG A 111 11.72 1.40 6.11
C ARG A 111 11.36 2.05 7.43
N ILE A 112 11.24 3.35 7.41
CA ILE A 112 10.66 4.14 8.51
C ILE A 112 9.33 4.76 8.08
N ASN A 113 8.46 5.03 9.07
CA ASN A 113 7.23 5.76 8.86
C ASN A 113 7.35 7.17 9.48
N PRO A 114 7.38 8.23 8.68
CA PRO A 114 7.46 9.61 9.17
C PRO A 114 6.50 9.94 10.30
N GLY A 115 5.27 9.42 10.24
CA GLY A 115 4.24 9.73 11.22
C GLY A 115 4.43 9.13 12.61
N ASN A 116 5.42 8.23 12.78
CA ASN A 116 5.71 7.59 14.08
C ASN A 116 7.19 7.28 14.30
N TYR A 117 8.09 7.95 13.58
CA TYR A 117 9.52 7.74 13.70
C TYR A 117 10.14 8.57 14.84
N VAL A 118 9.89 9.88 14.89
CA VAL A 118 10.43 10.80 15.90
C VAL A 118 9.31 11.34 16.78
N ASP A 119 8.17 11.60 16.17
CA ASP A 119 7.00 12.11 16.88
C ASP A 119 6.48 11.07 17.88
N PRO A 120 5.97 11.48 19.05
CA PRO A 120 5.36 10.57 19.99
C PRO A 120 4.17 9.84 19.35
N ALA A 121 3.83 8.68 19.89
CA ALA A 121 2.66 7.94 19.43
C ALA A 121 1.44 8.88 19.38
N ARG A 122 0.72 8.88 18.26
CA ARG A 122 -0.44 9.73 18.03
C ARG A 122 -1.45 9.61 19.17
N VAL A 123 -1.77 10.71 19.79
CA VAL A 123 -2.67 10.77 20.94
C VAL A 123 -4.13 10.91 20.50
N PHE A 124 -4.39 11.11 19.19
CA PHE A 124 -5.71 11.36 18.62
C PHE A 124 -6.45 12.55 19.26
N LYS A 125 -5.72 13.49 19.84
CA LYS A 125 -6.21 14.75 20.36
C LYS A 125 -5.89 15.85 19.36
N HIS A 126 -6.76 16.84 19.27
CA HIS A 126 -6.45 18.07 18.54
C HIS A 126 -5.37 18.82 19.35
N ILE A 127 -4.15 18.80 18.84
CA ILE A 127 -3.03 19.57 19.40
C ILE A 127 -2.77 20.71 18.41
N GLU A 128 -2.83 21.94 18.87
CA GLU A 128 -2.43 23.11 18.08
C GLU A 128 -0.94 23.36 18.34
N TYR A 129 -0.17 23.43 17.25
CA TYR A 129 1.25 23.80 17.30
C TYR A 129 1.42 25.23 16.85
N THR A 130 2.12 26.05 17.64
CA THR A 130 2.62 27.36 17.17
C THR A 130 3.72 27.16 16.12
N ASP A 131 4.09 28.22 15.40
CA ASP A 131 5.18 28.13 14.42
C ASP A 131 6.52 27.79 15.10
N GLU A 132 6.78 28.35 16.27
CA GLU A 132 8.00 28.07 17.06
C GLU A 132 8.03 26.63 17.53
N GLU A 133 6.93 26.08 18.02
CA GLU A 133 6.82 24.69 18.43
C GLU A 133 7.02 23.74 17.24
N TYR A 134 6.41 24.07 16.10
CA TYR A 134 6.56 23.29 14.86
C TYR A 134 8.02 23.26 14.42
N GLN A 135 8.72 24.40 14.42
CA GLN A 135 10.14 24.48 14.06
C GLN A 135 11.04 23.72 15.05
N ALA A 136 10.74 23.75 16.35
CA ALA A 136 11.46 22.97 17.36
C ALA A 136 11.32 21.46 17.11
N GLU A 137 10.13 20.99 16.70
CA GLU A 137 9.90 19.60 16.33
C GLU A 137 10.68 19.21 15.05
N LEU A 138 10.71 20.07 14.05
CA LEU A 138 11.53 19.87 12.84
C LEU A 138 13.04 19.76 13.16
N GLN A 139 13.52 20.56 14.12
CA GLN A 139 14.90 20.48 14.56
C GLN A 139 15.19 19.14 15.25
N ARG A 140 14.29 18.65 16.12
CA ARG A 140 14.38 17.31 16.74
C ARG A 140 14.38 16.20 15.70
N LEU A 141 13.50 16.32 14.70
CA LEU A 141 13.46 15.39 13.57
C LEU A 141 14.81 15.36 12.86
N ARG A 142 15.35 16.52 12.50
CA ARG A 142 16.66 16.64 11.83
C ARG A 142 17.74 15.92 12.63
N GLU A 143 17.91 16.26 13.90
CA GLU A 143 18.94 15.68 14.78
C GLU A 143 18.83 14.15 14.85
N ARG A 144 17.62 13.64 15.07
CA ARG A 144 17.42 12.20 15.20
C ARG A 144 17.60 11.47 13.88
N PHE A 145 17.11 12.06 12.79
CA PHE A 145 17.15 11.45 11.47
C PHE A 145 18.56 11.47 10.88
N THR A 146 19.33 12.54 11.05
CA THR A 146 20.74 12.63 10.63
C THR A 146 21.56 11.49 11.23
N ARG A 147 21.28 11.07 12.47
CA ARG A 147 21.95 9.90 13.07
C ARG A 147 21.70 8.62 12.24
N LEU A 148 20.45 8.33 11.87
CA LEU A 148 20.13 7.16 11.03
C LEU A 148 20.79 7.27 9.66
N LEU A 149 20.76 8.46 9.04
CA LEU A 149 21.39 8.69 7.72
C LEU A 149 22.89 8.38 7.75
N ASN A 150 23.59 8.75 8.82
CA ASN A 150 25.01 8.46 8.97
C ASN A 150 25.27 6.94 9.11
N ILE A 151 24.47 6.22 9.86
CA ILE A 151 24.55 4.76 9.95
C ILE A 151 24.28 4.14 8.57
N CYS A 152 23.27 4.61 7.85
CA CYS A 152 22.96 4.14 6.50
C CYS A 152 24.12 4.40 5.51
N LYS A 153 24.81 5.53 5.63
CA LYS A 153 26.03 5.81 4.83
C LYS A 153 27.15 4.83 5.15
N GLU A 154 27.41 4.60 6.44
CA GLU A 154 28.47 3.69 6.91
C GLU A 154 28.25 2.25 6.44
N HIS A 155 27.00 1.77 6.48
CA HIS A 155 26.66 0.39 6.13
C HIS A 155 26.14 0.22 4.69
N SER A 156 26.13 1.28 3.87
CA SER A 156 25.57 1.27 2.50
C SER A 156 24.11 0.83 2.45
N THR A 157 23.34 1.11 3.48
CA THR A 157 21.94 0.72 3.63
C THR A 157 21.02 1.73 2.95
N ALA A 158 20.11 1.25 2.11
CA ALA A 158 19.07 2.09 1.53
C ALA A 158 18.00 2.43 2.57
N LEU A 159 17.38 3.58 2.41
CA LEU A 159 16.29 4.00 3.28
C LEU A 159 14.98 4.12 2.47
N ARG A 160 13.87 3.59 3.01
CA ARG A 160 12.54 3.92 2.51
C ARG A 160 11.80 4.82 3.49
N ILE A 161 11.49 6.02 3.04
CA ILE A 161 10.57 6.94 3.73
C ILE A 161 9.16 6.57 3.29
N GLY A 162 8.39 5.97 4.19
CA GLY A 162 7.11 5.34 3.85
C GLY A 162 5.95 5.88 4.66
N VAL A 163 5.19 6.80 4.08
CA VAL A 163 3.98 7.39 4.67
C VAL A 163 2.78 6.48 4.42
N ASN A 164 1.94 6.31 5.44
CA ASN A 164 0.65 5.66 5.34
C ASN A 164 -0.46 6.65 5.71
N HIS A 165 -1.56 6.66 4.95
CA HIS A 165 -2.78 7.35 5.30
C HIS A 165 -3.27 6.91 6.69
N GLY A 166 -3.73 7.85 7.52
CA GLY A 166 -4.19 7.56 8.88
C GLY A 166 -3.10 7.35 9.93
N SER A 167 -1.80 7.34 9.55
CA SER A 167 -0.67 7.27 10.50
C SER A 167 0.23 8.52 10.44
N LEU A 168 -0.34 9.68 10.16
CA LEU A 168 0.36 10.96 10.20
C LEU A 168 0.60 11.40 11.66
N SER A 169 1.69 12.12 11.93
CA SER A 169 1.95 12.68 13.25
C SER A 169 0.93 13.75 13.64
N ASP A 170 0.71 13.97 14.94
CA ASP A 170 -0.20 15.01 15.43
C ASP A 170 0.24 16.39 14.95
N ARG A 171 1.54 16.64 14.79
CA ARG A 171 2.12 17.86 14.24
C ARG A 171 1.66 18.12 12.80
N ILE A 172 1.75 17.13 11.93
CA ILE A 172 1.26 17.22 10.54
C ILE A 172 -0.26 17.38 10.51
N MET A 173 -0.96 16.61 11.36
CA MET A 173 -2.42 16.68 11.45
C MET A 173 -2.93 18.06 11.88
N SER A 174 -2.21 18.74 12.79
CA SER A 174 -2.61 20.08 13.26
C SER A 174 -2.49 21.15 12.17
N ARG A 175 -1.52 21.03 11.27
CA ARG A 175 -1.24 22.05 10.25
C ARG A 175 -1.86 21.75 8.88
N TYR A 176 -1.85 20.48 8.47
CA TYR A 176 -2.26 20.07 7.12
C TYR A 176 -3.50 19.14 7.11
N GLY A 177 -3.90 18.62 8.28
CA GLY A 177 -4.98 17.64 8.39
C GLY A 177 -4.63 16.26 7.78
N ASP A 178 -5.63 15.38 7.76
CA ASP A 178 -5.55 14.04 7.13
C ASP A 178 -5.86 14.16 5.62
N THR A 179 -4.97 14.81 4.90
CA THR A 179 -5.15 15.22 3.51
C THR A 179 -3.99 14.75 2.63
N PRO A 180 -4.15 14.68 1.30
CA PRO A 180 -3.03 14.43 0.38
C PRO A 180 -1.85 15.38 0.61
N ALA A 181 -2.10 16.68 0.87
CA ALA A 181 -1.06 17.65 1.17
C ALA A 181 -0.31 17.34 2.47
N GLY A 182 -1.02 16.91 3.53
CA GLY A 182 -0.40 16.48 4.78
C GLY A 182 0.48 15.23 4.62
N MET A 183 0.02 14.27 3.82
CA MET A 183 0.81 13.07 3.50
C MET A 183 2.09 13.40 2.72
N VAL A 184 2.00 14.31 1.75
CA VAL A 184 3.14 14.80 0.96
C VAL A 184 4.13 15.52 1.87
N GLU A 185 3.69 16.47 2.69
CA GLU A 185 4.57 17.24 3.57
C GLU A 185 5.24 16.33 4.60
N SER A 186 4.51 15.36 5.17
CA SER A 186 5.10 14.34 6.05
C SER A 186 6.26 13.57 5.41
N CYS A 187 6.23 13.37 4.10
CA CYS A 187 7.33 12.75 3.34
C CYS A 187 8.45 13.77 3.05
N MET A 188 8.08 14.98 2.60
CA MET A 188 9.02 16.01 2.14
C MET A 188 9.89 16.56 3.27
N GLU A 189 9.39 16.68 4.49
CA GLU A 189 10.19 17.10 5.65
C GLU A 189 11.41 16.20 5.85
N PHE A 190 11.21 14.87 5.79
CA PHE A 190 12.32 13.91 5.89
C PHE A 190 13.22 13.96 4.66
N LEU A 191 12.63 14.11 3.48
CA LEU A 191 13.39 14.16 2.23
C LEU A 191 14.32 15.37 2.15
N ARG A 192 13.85 16.57 2.55
CA ARG A 192 14.67 17.77 2.62
C ARG A 192 15.86 17.60 3.56
N VAL A 193 15.65 17.01 4.74
CA VAL A 193 16.76 16.71 5.66
C VAL A 193 17.77 15.75 5.02
N ALA A 194 17.29 14.69 4.34
CA ALA A 194 18.19 13.75 3.70
C ALA A 194 19.03 14.39 2.56
N VAL A 195 18.41 15.27 1.77
CA VAL A 195 19.10 16.03 0.71
C VAL A 195 20.16 16.97 1.30
N ASP A 196 19.81 17.72 2.36
CA ASP A 196 20.74 18.60 3.08
C ASP A 196 21.94 17.81 3.64
N GLU A 197 21.70 16.61 4.13
CA GLU A 197 22.72 15.68 4.63
C GLU A 197 23.44 14.90 3.51
N HIS A 198 23.20 15.22 2.24
CA HIS A 198 23.80 14.54 1.08
C HIS A 198 23.57 13.02 1.04
N PHE A 199 22.40 12.56 1.48
CA PHE A 199 22.01 11.15 1.43
C PHE A 199 21.01 10.91 0.29
N GLN A 200 21.44 10.18 -0.73
CA GLN A 200 20.67 9.94 -1.96
C GLN A 200 20.08 8.52 -2.06
N ASN A 201 20.49 7.60 -1.19
CA ASN A 201 20.07 6.19 -1.28
C ASN A 201 18.67 5.98 -0.69
N ILE A 202 17.67 6.61 -1.30
CA ILE A 202 16.31 6.72 -0.79
C ILE A 202 15.31 6.19 -1.80
N VAL A 203 14.29 5.49 -1.29
CA VAL A 203 13.05 5.15 -1.98
C VAL A 203 11.89 5.78 -1.20
N LEU A 204 10.91 6.36 -1.87
CA LEU A 204 9.75 6.96 -1.24
C LEU A 204 8.51 6.09 -1.44
N SER A 205 7.57 6.15 -0.51
CA SER A 205 6.25 5.55 -0.72
C SER A 205 5.18 6.30 0.05
N ILE A 206 4.05 6.50 -0.59
CA ILE A 206 2.79 6.92 0.04
C ILE A 206 1.76 5.85 -0.25
N LYS A 207 1.09 5.37 0.79
CA LYS A 207 0.09 4.31 0.69
C LYS A 207 -1.20 4.67 1.39
N ALA A 208 -2.31 4.24 0.80
CA ALA A 208 -3.64 4.31 1.38
C ALA A 208 -4.47 3.10 0.93
N SER A 209 -5.50 2.77 1.68
CA SER A 209 -6.51 1.78 1.30
C SER A 209 -7.51 2.31 0.27
N ASN A 210 -7.67 3.64 0.21
CA ASN A 210 -8.44 4.32 -0.81
C ASN A 210 -7.54 4.62 -2.02
N THR A 211 -7.86 4.03 -3.17
CA THR A 211 -7.06 4.11 -4.41
C THR A 211 -6.98 5.54 -4.95
N ARG A 212 -8.06 6.33 -4.84
CA ARG A 212 -8.11 7.73 -5.30
C ARG A 212 -7.16 8.59 -4.46
N ILE A 213 -7.27 8.52 -3.13
CA ILE A 213 -6.37 9.25 -2.22
C ILE A 213 -4.92 8.86 -2.47
N MET A 214 -4.65 7.56 -2.64
CA MET A 214 -3.29 7.07 -2.88
C MET A 214 -2.72 7.61 -4.19
N ALA A 215 -3.46 7.51 -5.30
CA ALA A 215 -2.98 7.96 -6.61
C ALA A 215 -2.82 9.49 -6.66
N GLU A 216 -3.79 10.25 -6.15
CA GLU A 216 -3.73 11.71 -6.03
C GLU A 216 -2.51 12.15 -5.22
N THR A 217 -2.28 11.53 -4.07
CA THR A 217 -1.18 11.89 -3.19
C THR A 217 0.18 11.58 -3.82
N VAL A 218 0.32 10.44 -4.51
CA VAL A 218 1.57 10.10 -5.20
C VAL A 218 1.84 11.07 -6.36
N ARG A 219 0.82 11.44 -7.14
CA ARG A 219 0.96 12.46 -8.19
C ARG A 219 1.37 13.82 -7.62
N LEU A 220 0.77 14.20 -6.48
CA LEU A 220 1.11 15.45 -5.78
C LEU A 220 2.55 15.40 -5.23
N LEU A 221 3.00 14.26 -4.68
CA LEU A 221 4.38 14.07 -4.23
C LEU A 221 5.37 14.24 -5.41
N VAL A 222 5.08 13.65 -6.56
CA VAL A 222 5.91 13.82 -7.76
C VAL A 222 6.00 15.29 -8.15
N ALA A 223 4.86 15.98 -8.24
CA ALA A 223 4.82 17.40 -8.59
C ALA A 223 5.58 18.28 -7.56
N GLN A 224 5.53 17.93 -6.28
CA GLN A 224 6.27 18.65 -5.23
C GLN A 224 7.77 18.38 -5.31
N MET A 225 8.18 17.13 -5.54
CA MET A 225 9.59 16.79 -5.76
C MET A 225 10.17 17.50 -6.98
N ASP A 226 9.43 17.55 -8.09
CA ASP A 226 9.88 18.21 -9.32
C ASP A 226 10.09 19.72 -9.10
N LYS A 227 9.22 20.39 -8.32
CA LYS A 227 9.40 21.80 -7.91
C LYS A 227 10.65 22.03 -7.10
N GLU A 228 11.07 21.06 -6.30
CA GLU A 228 12.27 21.13 -5.44
C GLU A 228 13.50 20.47 -6.11
N ASN A 229 13.39 20.13 -7.40
CA ASN A 229 14.45 19.47 -8.19
C ASN A 229 14.92 18.14 -7.57
N MET A 230 13.98 17.34 -7.09
CA MET A 230 14.18 16.04 -6.48
C MET A 230 13.53 14.94 -7.34
N HIS A 231 14.25 13.86 -7.64
CA HIS A 231 13.78 12.81 -8.55
C HIS A 231 14.00 11.41 -7.95
N PHE A 232 13.58 11.22 -6.71
CA PHE A 232 13.75 9.93 -6.02
C PHE A 232 12.80 8.85 -6.54
N PRO A 233 13.24 7.57 -6.50
CA PRO A 233 12.41 6.45 -6.92
C PRO A 233 11.24 6.21 -5.96
N LEU A 234 10.14 5.70 -6.54
CA LEU A 234 8.87 5.50 -5.87
C LEU A 234 8.51 4.02 -5.75
N HIS A 235 8.08 3.61 -4.53
CA HIS A 235 7.50 2.32 -4.24
C HIS A 235 5.99 2.43 -4.15
N LEU A 236 5.28 1.79 -5.07
CA LEU A 236 3.83 1.83 -5.15
C LEU A 236 3.16 0.65 -4.44
N GLY A 237 1.97 0.87 -3.94
CA GLY A 237 1.12 -0.18 -3.37
C GLY A 237 -0.14 0.39 -2.76
N VAL A 238 -1.25 -0.31 -2.95
CA VAL A 238 -2.50 -0.08 -2.22
C VAL A 238 -2.42 -0.87 -0.92
N THR A 239 -2.67 -0.24 0.23
CA THR A 239 -2.77 -0.96 1.50
C THR A 239 -4.16 -1.57 1.64
N GLU A 240 -4.24 -2.68 2.37
CA GLU A 240 -5.50 -3.33 2.73
C GLU A 240 -6.42 -3.55 1.51
N ALA A 241 -5.84 -4.03 0.40
CA ALA A 241 -6.59 -4.22 -0.85
C ALA A 241 -7.68 -5.32 -0.76
N GLY A 242 -7.55 -6.21 0.22
CA GLY A 242 -8.46 -7.34 0.38
C GLY A 242 -7.90 -8.63 -0.21
N GLU A 243 -8.78 -9.53 -0.61
CA GLU A 243 -8.44 -10.86 -1.15
C GLU A 243 -9.14 -11.13 -2.49
N GLY A 244 -8.78 -12.24 -3.13
CA GLY A 244 -9.43 -12.72 -4.35
C GLY A 244 -9.36 -11.73 -5.50
N GLU A 245 -10.38 -11.75 -6.35
CA GLU A 245 -10.48 -10.85 -7.51
C GLU A 245 -10.59 -9.38 -7.09
N ASP A 246 -11.34 -9.09 -6.01
CA ASP A 246 -11.52 -7.72 -5.52
C ASP A 246 -10.18 -7.05 -5.16
N GLY A 247 -9.31 -7.78 -4.43
CA GLY A 247 -8.01 -7.29 -4.03
C GLY A 247 -7.07 -7.08 -5.23
N ARG A 248 -7.14 -7.98 -6.21
CA ARG A 248 -6.37 -7.90 -7.46
C ARG A 248 -6.80 -6.71 -8.32
N ILE A 249 -8.09 -6.54 -8.53
CA ILE A 249 -8.67 -5.42 -9.28
C ILE A 249 -8.34 -4.09 -8.58
N LYS A 250 -8.50 -4.02 -7.27
CA LYS A 250 -8.18 -2.81 -6.49
C LYS A 250 -6.70 -2.45 -6.57
N SER A 251 -5.81 -3.44 -6.50
CA SER A 251 -4.37 -3.24 -6.68
C SER A 251 -4.04 -2.78 -8.10
N ALA A 252 -4.68 -3.37 -9.12
CA ALA A 252 -4.49 -2.99 -10.51
C ALA A 252 -4.98 -1.55 -10.78
N VAL A 253 -6.16 -1.17 -10.28
CA VAL A 253 -6.66 0.22 -10.36
C VAL A 253 -5.67 1.20 -9.74
N GLY A 254 -5.19 0.94 -8.51
CA GLY A 254 -4.33 1.88 -7.81
C GLY A 254 -2.89 1.91 -8.34
N ILE A 255 -2.23 0.76 -8.43
CA ILE A 255 -0.83 0.67 -8.90
C ILE A 255 -0.77 0.92 -10.40
N GLY A 256 -1.65 0.27 -11.19
CA GLY A 256 -1.66 0.38 -12.65
C GLY A 256 -1.90 1.80 -13.13
N SER A 257 -2.77 2.57 -12.46
CA SER A 257 -3.01 3.98 -12.81
C SER A 257 -1.73 4.82 -12.77
N LEU A 258 -0.87 4.59 -11.76
CA LEU A 258 0.40 5.31 -11.61
C LEU A 258 1.46 4.78 -12.58
N LEU A 259 1.53 3.48 -12.81
CA LEU A 259 2.39 2.91 -13.84
C LEU A 259 2.03 3.43 -15.24
N ALA A 260 0.74 3.59 -15.54
CA ALA A 260 0.25 4.21 -16.76
C ALA A 260 0.61 5.70 -16.88
N ASP A 261 0.89 6.39 -15.76
CA ASP A 261 1.46 7.74 -15.74
C ASP A 261 3.00 7.74 -15.82
N GLY A 262 3.63 6.57 -15.94
CA GLY A 262 5.08 6.41 -15.91
C GLY A 262 5.68 6.51 -14.51
N ILE A 263 4.87 6.50 -13.46
CA ILE A 263 5.31 6.65 -12.07
C ILE A 263 5.44 5.26 -11.44
N GLY A 264 6.60 4.96 -10.86
CA GLY A 264 6.85 3.75 -10.08
C GLY A 264 8.11 3.00 -10.49
N ASP A 265 8.95 2.71 -9.49
CA ASP A 265 10.23 2.02 -9.64
C ASP A 265 10.27 0.68 -8.90
N THR A 266 9.39 0.51 -7.94
CA THR A 266 9.15 -0.76 -7.26
C THR A 266 7.69 -0.84 -6.83
N ILE A 267 7.12 -2.04 -6.81
CA ILE A 267 5.71 -2.26 -6.47
C ILE A 267 5.54 -3.38 -5.45
N ARG A 268 4.46 -3.29 -4.66
CA ARG A 268 3.92 -4.39 -3.88
C ARG A 268 2.40 -4.45 -4.04
N VAL A 269 1.91 -5.56 -4.51
CA VAL A 269 0.50 -5.95 -4.35
C VAL A 269 0.31 -6.44 -2.92
N SER A 270 -0.75 -6.01 -2.23
CA SER A 270 -0.98 -6.34 -0.82
C SER A 270 -2.32 -7.07 -0.68
N LEU A 271 -2.28 -8.40 -0.70
CA LEU A 271 -3.45 -9.26 -0.55
C LEU A 271 -3.51 -9.85 0.86
N SER A 272 -4.73 -10.14 1.34
CA SER A 272 -4.95 -10.88 2.58
C SER A 272 -4.86 -12.40 2.34
N GLU A 273 -3.82 -12.80 1.62
CA GLU A 273 -3.48 -14.17 1.20
C GLU A 273 -2.02 -14.44 1.56
N ALA A 274 -1.54 -15.64 1.31
CA ALA A 274 -0.11 -15.95 1.46
C ALA A 274 0.75 -14.99 0.60
N PRO A 275 1.90 -14.50 1.10
CA PRO A 275 2.74 -13.53 0.38
C PRO A 275 3.15 -13.97 -1.02
N GLU A 276 3.26 -15.27 -1.25
CA GLU A 276 3.59 -15.86 -2.54
C GLU A 276 2.50 -15.58 -3.60
N ALA A 277 1.23 -15.43 -3.19
CA ALA A 277 0.10 -15.12 -4.09
C ALA A 277 0.12 -13.68 -4.63
N GLU A 278 0.79 -12.74 -3.95
CA GLU A 278 0.96 -11.35 -4.40
C GLU A 278 1.87 -11.25 -5.63
N ILE A 279 2.87 -12.13 -5.73
CA ILE A 279 4.00 -12.01 -6.66
C ILE A 279 3.58 -12.19 -8.14
N PRO A 280 2.77 -13.20 -8.52
CA PRO A 280 2.29 -13.33 -9.90
C PRO A 280 1.48 -12.11 -10.36
N VAL A 281 0.66 -11.53 -9.48
CA VAL A 281 -0.14 -10.33 -9.78
C VAL A 281 0.75 -9.11 -10.00
N ALA A 282 1.74 -8.91 -9.11
CA ALA A 282 2.70 -7.83 -9.24
C ALA A 282 3.54 -7.97 -10.52
N ARG A 283 3.92 -9.20 -10.88
CA ARG A 283 4.65 -9.50 -12.12
C ARG A 283 3.79 -9.18 -13.34
N ALA A 284 2.54 -9.63 -13.36
CA ALA A 284 1.63 -9.35 -14.47
C ALA A 284 1.44 -7.84 -14.71
N LEU A 285 1.28 -7.06 -13.63
CA LEU A 285 1.20 -5.60 -13.73
C LEU A 285 2.53 -4.98 -14.22
N ARG A 286 3.67 -5.39 -13.66
CA ARG A 286 4.97 -4.90 -14.10
C ARG A 286 5.22 -5.17 -15.58
N ASP A 287 5.03 -6.41 -15.99
CA ASP A 287 5.37 -6.88 -17.35
C ASP A 287 4.45 -6.21 -18.38
N TYR A 288 3.19 -5.99 -18.06
CA TYR A 288 2.25 -5.27 -18.90
C TYR A 288 2.72 -3.84 -19.24
N PHE A 289 3.24 -3.08 -18.26
CA PHE A 289 3.74 -1.72 -18.49
C PHE A 289 5.21 -1.66 -18.95
N ALA A 290 5.98 -2.74 -18.78
CA ALA A 290 7.37 -2.80 -19.20
C ALA A 290 7.54 -3.10 -20.69
N ASP A 291 6.57 -3.74 -21.31
CA ASP A 291 6.59 -4.13 -22.72
C ASP A 291 5.39 -3.54 -23.49
N PRO A 292 5.55 -2.35 -24.10
CA PRO A 292 4.50 -1.72 -24.89
C PRO A 292 4.06 -2.56 -26.11
N GLU A 293 4.89 -3.50 -26.59
CA GLU A 293 4.51 -4.37 -27.71
C GLU A 293 3.53 -5.46 -27.26
N SER A 294 3.64 -5.94 -25.99
CA SER A 294 2.69 -6.89 -25.44
C SER A 294 1.27 -6.31 -25.37
N ILE A 295 1.16 -5.01 -25.15
CA ILE A 295 -0.11 -4.28 -25.14
C ILE A 295 -0.75 -4.32 -26.53
N ARG A 296 0.03 -4.07 -27.57
CA ARG A 296 -0.44 -4.09 -28.98
C ARG A 296 -0.79 -5.52 -29.44
N TYR A 297 -0.08 -6.52 -28.91
CA TYR A 297 -0.32 -7.92 -29.25
C TYR A 297 -1.72 -8.41 -28.89
N HIS A 298 -2.30 -7.90 -27.80
CA HIS A 298 -3.65 -8.24 -27.35
C HIS A 298 -4.74 -7.28 -27.86
N GLY A 299 -4.45 -6.49 -28.89
CA GLY A 299 -5.43 -5.58 -29.49
C GLY A 299 -6.00 -4.54 -28.54
N VAL A 300 -5.23 -4.16 -27.49
CA VAL A 300 -5.71 -3.21 -26.48
C VAL A 300 -5.88 -1.82 -27.09
N SER A 301 -7.06 -1.25 -26.91
CA SER A 301 -7.33 0.15 -27.17
C SER A 301 -8.08 0.80 -26.02
N VAL A 302 -7.79 2.08 -25.78
CA VAL A 302 -8.48 2.91 -24.79
C VAL A 302 -8.98 4.16 -25.46
N ALA A 303 -10.22 4.52 -25.21
CA ALA A 303 -10.82 5.76 -25.71
C ALA A 303 -11.63 6.46 -24.62
N ILE A 304 -11.84 7.76 -24.76
CA ILE A 304 -12.73 8.55 -23.91
C ILE A 304 -13.95 8.97 -24.74
N GLU A 305 -15.14 8.64 -24.23
CA GLU A 305 -16.43 9.02 -24.80
C GLU A 305 -17.25 9.76 -23.74
N GLY A 306 -17.20 11.09 -23.76
CA GLY A 306 -17.82 11.90 -22.70
C GLY A 306 -17.16 11.67 -21.34
N ASP A 307 -17.90 11.14 -20.38
CA ASP A 307 -17.43 10.77 -19.04
C ASP A 307 -17.05 9.27 -18.91
N THR A 308 -17.09 8.53 -20.03
CA THR A 308 -16.88 7.08 -20.08
C THR A 308 -15.50 6.74 -20.63
N VAL A 309 -14.75 5.91 -19.90
CA VAL A 309 -13.57 5.22 -20.42
C VAL A 309 -14.03 3.98 -21.16
N VAL A 310 -13.62 3.83 -22.38
CA VAL A 310 -13.87 2.63 -23.21
C VAL A 310 -12.57 1.87 -23.32
N TYR A 311 -12.57 0.61 -22.90
CA TYR A 311 -11.44 -0.31 -23.01
C TYR A 311 -11.86 -1.50 -23.89
N GLU A 312 -11.07 -1.77 -24.91
CA GLU A 312 -11.30 -2.89 -25.82
C GLU A 312 -10.02 -3.75 -25.87
N SER A 313 -10.16 -5.07 -25.90
CA SER A 313 -9.01 -5.97 -26.07
C SER A 313 -9.41 -7.34 -26.59
N ASP A 314 -8.46 -8.06 -27.19
CA ASP A 314 -8.59 -9.47 -27.62
C ASP A 314 -7.97 -10.44 -26.60
N GLN A 315 -7.81 -10.03 -25.33
CA GLN A 315 -7.27 -10.88 -24.27
C GLN A 315 -8.17 -12.10 -24.05
N THR A 316 -7.58 -13.29 -24.05
CA THR A 316 -8.28 -14.58 -23.88
C THR A 316 -8.22 -15.14 -22.46
N GLU A 317 -7.29 -14.66 -21.63
CA GLU A 317 -7.15 -15.07 -20.24
C GLU A 317 -7.90 -14.10 -19.32
N TRP A 318 -8.89 -14.61 -18.58
CA TRP A 318 -9.74 -13.76 -17.73
C TRP A 318 -8.98 -12.98 -16.66
N ALA A 319 -8.05 -13.63 -15.97
CA ALA A 319 -7.26 -12.95 -14.94
C ALA A 319 -6.43 -11.79 -15.51
N MET A 320 -5.88 -11.95 -16.70
CA MET A 320 -5.14 -10.89 -17.40
C MET A 320 -6.07 -9.78 -17.89
N MET A 321 -7.25 -10.13 -18.42
CA MET A 321 -8.28 -9.17 -18.81
C MET A 321 -8.68 -8.27 -17.64
N GLN A 322 -8.93 -8.86 -16.46
CA GLN A 322 -9.26 -8.13 -15.24
C GLN A 322 -8.16 -7.13 -14.85
N LEU A 323 -6.90 -7.58 -14.81
CA LEU A 323 -5.77 -6.75 -14.39
C LEU A 323 -5.49 -5.62 -15.37
N GLN A 324 -5.50 -5.91 -16.66
CA GLN A 324 -5.20 -4.94 -17.73
C GLN A 324 -6.30 -3.88 -17.82
N ALA A 325 -7.57 -4.30 -17.88
CA ALA A 325 -8.71 -3.37 -17.92
C ALA A 325 -8.76 -2.49 -16.65
N ALA A 326 -8.53 -3.08 -15.46
CA ALA A 326 -8.52 -2.34 -14.22
C ALA A 326 -7.38 -1.31 -14.16
N ALA A 327 -6.19 -1.66 -14.63
CA ALA A 327 -5.04 -0.78 -14.66
C ALA A 327 -5.23 0.40 -15.62
N GLU A 328 -5.67 0.12 -16.85
CA GLU A 328 -5.89 1.14 -17.87
C GLU A 328 -7.05 2.08 -17.53
N CYS A 329 -8.19 1.51 -17.17
CA CYS A 329 -9.35 2.31 -16.79
C CYS A 329 -9.08 3.09 -15.51
N GLY A 330 -8.32 2.53 -14.58
CA GLY A 330 -7.95 3.14 -13.30
C GLY A 330 -7.31 4.51 -13.47
N LYS A 331 -6.41 4.68 -14.45
CA LYS A 331 -5.78 5.98 -14.77
C LYS A 331 -6.81 7.10 -14.93
N TRP A 332 -7.86 6.84 -15.69
CA TRP A 332 -8.88 7.82 -16.04
C TRP A 332 -9.96 7.95 -14.97
N LEU A 333 -10.38 6.84 -14.36
CA LEU A 333 -11.40 6.81 -13.32
C LEU A 333 -10.91 7.44 -12.00
N LEU A 334 -9.61 7.39 -11.70
CA LEU A 334 -9.01 8.12 -10.57
C LEU A 334 -8.76 9.60 -10.89
N GLY A 335 -9.06 10.04 -12.09
CA GLY A 335 -9.10 11.43 -12.53
C GLY A 335 -10.54 11.93 -12.71
N GLU A 336 -10.87 12.36 -13.91
CA GLU A 336 -12.13 13.04 -14.24
C GLU A 336 -13.27 12.11 -14.64
N GLN A 337 -12.94 10.91 -15.19
CA GLN A 337 -13.94 10.01 -15.75
C GLN A 337 -14.78 9.34 -14.63
N LYS A 338 -16.04 9.00 -14.95
CA LYS A 338 -16.99 8.46 -13.97
C LYS A 338 -17.60 7.12 -14.36
N GLN A 339 -17.43 6.72 -15.61
CA GLN A 339 -18.00 5.50 -16.16
C GLN A 339 -16.94 4.70 -16.90
N VAL A 340 -17.18 3.39 -17.05
CA VAL A 340 -16.33 2.48 -17.81
C VAL A 340 -17.19 1.59 -18.68
N ARG A 341 -16.70 1.28 -19.87
CA ARG A 341 -17.27 0.29 -20.78
C ARG A 341 -16.15 -0.62 -21.26
N LEU A 342 -16.36 -1.92 -21.13
CA LEU A 342 -15.42 -2.95 -21.56
C LEU A 342 -15.97 -3.66 -22.81
N ALA A 343 -15.10 -3.95 -23.77
CA ALA A 343 -15.42 -4.76 -24.94
C ALA A 343 -14.36 -5.84 -25.14
N ASN A 344 -14.81 -7.09 -25.26
CA ASN A 344 -13.97 -8.24 -25.56
C ASN A 344 -14.86 -9.37 -26.12
N ASN A 345 -14.43 -10.01 -27.20
CA ASN A 345 -15.21 -11.03 -27.91
C ASN A 345 -15.09 -12.43 -27.30
N HIS A 346 -14.20 -12.65 -26.33
CA HIS A 346 -13.94 -13.96 -25.70
C HIS A 346 -14.73 -14.19 -24.41
N PHE A 347 -15.34 -13.14 -23.85
CA PHE A 347 -16.09 -13.22 -22.61
C PHE A 347 -17.53 -12.75 -22.79
N ASP A 348 -18.45 -13.36 -22.02
CA ASP A 348 -19.85 -12.96 -22.07
C ASP A 348 -20.07 -11.54 -21.50
N GLU A 349 -21.15 -10.91 -21.98
CA GLU A 349 -21.46 -9.51 -21.64
C GLU A 349 -21.77 -9.32 -20.14
N GLU A 350 -22.38 -10.30 -19.49
CA GLU A 350 -22.71 -10.22 -18.06
C GLU A 350 -21.42 -10.20 -17.22
N LYS A 351 -20.43 -11.01 -17.61
CA LYS A 351 -19.12 -11.07 -16.97
C LYS A 351 -18.36 -9.76 -17.13
N LEU A 352 -18.39 -9.16 -18.34
CA LEU A 352 -17.78 -7.85 -18.59
C LEU A 352 -18.47 -6.74 -17.79
N ARG A 353 -19.80 -6.71 -17.72
CA ARG A 353 -20.56 -5.74 -16.91
C ARG A 353 -20.31 -5.89 -15.41
N THR A 354 -20.02 -7.09 -14.94
CA THR A 354 -19.62 -7.32 -13.55
C THR A 354 -18.25 -6.71 -13.29
N LEU A 355 -17.29 -6.95 -14.19
CA LEU A 355 -15.96 -6.36 -14.10
C LEU A 355 -16.00 -4.83 -14.16
N GLU A 356 -16.85 -4.23 -14.99
CA GLU A 356 -17.07 -2.77 -15.02
C GLU A 356 -17.45 -2.23 -13.64
N LYS A 357 -18.39 -2.89 -12.96
CA LYS A 357 -18.81 -2.50 -11.60
C LYS A 357 -17.69 -2.70 -10.57
N ASP A 358 -16.92 -3.78 -10.69
CA ASP A 358 -15.78 -4.04 -9.80
C ASP A 358 -14.69 -2.97 -9.96
N ILE A 359 -14.38 -2.57 -11.18
CA ILE A 359 -13.44 -1.49 -11.47
C ILE A 359 -13.95 -0.16 -10.92
N LEU A 360 -15.23 0.18 -11.13
CA LEU A 360 -15.83 1.40 -10.59
C LEU A 360 -15.82 1.41 -9.06
N GLN A 361 -16.10 0.27 -8.41
CA GLN A 361 -16.02 0.15 -6.96
C GLN A 361 -14.57 0.28 -6.47
N ALA A 362 -13.61 -0.35 -7.13
CA ALA A 362 -12.19 -0.24 -6.82
C ALA A 362 -11.65 1.18 -6.99
N ALA A 363 -12.21 1.96 -7.93
CA ALA A 363 -11.94 3.38 -8.11
C ALA A 363 -12.69 4.29 -7.11
N GLY A 364 -13.54 3.72 -6.24
CA GLY A 364 -14.31 4.47 -5.24
C GLY A 364 -15.46 5.29 -5.80
N LEU A 365 -15.94 4.97 -7.02
CA LEU A 365 -17.03 5.69 -7.68
C LEU A 365 -18.42 5.17 -7.33
N ILE A 366 -18.51 3.86 -7.04
CA ILE A 366 -19.76 3.20 -6.62
C ILE A 366 -19.48 2.23 -5.45
N ARG A 367 -20.55 1.82 -4.77
CA ARG A 367 -20.56 0.67 -3.82
C ARG A 367 -21.76 -0.21 -4.13
N TYR A 368 -21.60 -1.14 -5.04
CA TYR A 368 -22.71 -2.02 -5.45
C TYR A 368 -22.77 -3.34 -4.66
N LYS A 369 -21.66 -3.72 -4.04
CA LYS A 369 -21.52 -4.84 -3.09
C LYS A 369 -20.82 -4.38 -1.82
N THR A 370 -20.80 -5.22 -0.77
CA THR A 370 -20.00 -4.96 0.43
C THR A 370 -18.54 -4.87 0.06
N GLU A 371 -17.89 -3.77 0.43
CA GLU A 371 -16.43 -3.59 0.28
C GLU A 371 -15.72 -4.10 1.54
N TYR A 372 -14.73 -4.96 1.35
CA TYR A 372 -13.88 -5.43 2.45
C TYR A 372 -12.49 -4.81 2.32
N VAL A 373 -12.07 -4.14 3.40
CA VAL A 373 -10.73 -3.61 3.57
C VAL A 373 -10.02 -4.47 4.57
N SER A 374 -9.03 -5.24 4.14
CA SER A 374 -8.33 -6.15 5.03
C SER A 374 -6.83 -6.09 4.85
N CYS A 375 -6.10 -6.09 5.98
CA CYS A 375 -4.65 -6.00 5.93
C CYS A 375 -4.03 -7.32 5.40
N PRO A 376 -2.87 -7.22 4.71
CA PRO A 376 -2.26 -8.37 4.07
C PRO A 376 -1.53 -9.31 5.03
N SER A 377 -1.87 -9.30 6.31
CA SER A 377 -1.14 -9.99 7.36
C SER A 377 0.35 -9.57 7.46
N CYS A 378 0.96 -9.70 8.59
CA CYS A 378 2.39 -9.51 8.83
C CYS A 378 2.73 -10.10 10.20
N GLY A 379 3.98 -10.08 10.64
CA GLY A 379 4.40 -10.57 11.96
C GLY A 379 3.71 -9.89 13.17
N ARG A 380 2.89 -8.84 12.95
CA ARG A 380 2.07 -8.18 13.98
C ARG A 380 0.64 -8.70 14.06
N THR A 381 0.21 -9.54 13.13
CA THR A 381 -1.17 -10.04 13.06
C THR A 381 -1.47 -10.96 14.24
N LEU A 382 -2.60 -10.76 14.91
CA LEU A 382 -2.93 -11.39 16.19
C LEU A 382 -3.86 -12.60 16.06
N PHE A 383 -4.36 -12.87 14.85
CA PHE A 383 -5.28 -13.98 14.52
C PHE A 383 -5.12 -14.42 13.06
N ASN A 384 -5.72 -15.54 12.69
CA ASN A 384 -5.76 -15.98 11.28
C ASN A 384 -6.68 -15.06 10.47
N ILE A 385 -6.09 -14.12 9.72
CA ILE A 385 -6.85 -13.09 9.02
C ILE A 385 -7.68 -13.65 7.86
N GLU A 386 -7.19 -14.65 7.14
CA GLU A 386 -7.88 -15.28 6.02
C GLU A 386 -9.17 -15.99 6.50
N GLU A 387 -9.10 -16.67 7.63
CA GLU A 387 -10.23 -17.33 8.25
C GLU A 387 -11.31 -16.33 8.70
N VAL A 388 -10.89 -15.30 9.42
CA VAL A 388 -11.79 -14.24 9.92
C VAL A 388 -12.44 -13.47 8.76
N ILE A 389 -11.70 -13.14 7.70
CA ILE A 389 -12.28 -12.48 6.53
C ILE A 389 -13.37 -13.37 5.89
N ARG A 390 -13.11 -14.67 5.77
CA ARG A 390 -14.07 -15.62 5.22
C ARG A 390 -15.35 -15.68 6.09
N GLU A 391 -15.23 -15.72 7.41
CA GLU A 391 -16.35 -15.68 8.34
C GLU A 391 -17.15 -14.37 8.23
N VAL A 392 -16.45 -13.22 8.26
CA VAL A 392 -17.07 -11.90 8.12
C VAL A 392 -17.78 -11.77 6.78
N ARG A 393 -17.18 -12.21 5.67
CA ARG A 393 -17.80 -12.21 4.34
C ARG A 393 -19.03 -13.10 4.27
N ALA A 394 -18.97 -14.32 4.83
CA ALA A 394 -20.11 -15.23 4.87
C ALA A 394 -21.29 -14.61 5.63
N ALA A 395 -21.00 -13.88 6.71
CA ALA A 395 -21.99 -13.25 7.56
C ALA A 395 -22.58 -11.93 6.98
N THR A 396 -21.81 -11.18 6.19
CA THR A 396 -22.15 -9.80 5.79
C THR A 396 -22.23 -9.56 4.28
N GLY A 397 -21.88 -10.55 3.44
CA GLY A 397 -21.81 -10.41 1.98
C GLY A 397 -23.12 -10.03 1.29
N HIS A 398 -24.26 -10.31 1.94
CA HIS A 398 -25.58 -9.91 1.48
C HIS A 398 -25.92 -8.43 1.76
N LEU A 399 -25.14 -7.74 2.59
CA LEU A 399 -25.35 -6.36 3.01
C LEU A 399 -24.68 -5.40 2.01
N LYS A 400 -25.44 -4.95 1.01
CA LYS A 400 -24.90 -4.07 -0.05
C LYS A 400 -24.59 -2.67 0.47
N GLY A 401 -23.57 -2.04 -0.13
CA GLY A 401 -23.23 -0.64 0.12
C GLY A 401 -22.46 -0.37 1.41
N LEU A 402 -22.10 -1.40 2.18
CA LEU A 402 -21.26 -1.28 3.37
C LEU A 402 -19.77 -1.39 3.03
N LYS A 403 -18.95 -0.77 3.86
CA LYS A 403 -17.50 -0.94 3.89
C LYS A 403 -17.08 -1.49 5.24
N ILE A 404 -16.56 -2.71 5.27
CA ILE A 404 -16.15 -3.41 6.49
C ILE A 404 -14.65 -3.63 6.48
N ALA A 405 -13.98 -3.21 7.55
CA ALA A 405 -12.55 -3.40 7.73
C ALA A 405 -12.23 -4.58 8.64
N VAL A 406 -11.25 -5.42 8.25
CA VAL A 406 -10.70 -6.50 9.08
C VAL A 406 -9.20 -6.27 9.23
N MET A 407 -8.77 -5.87 10.44
CA MET A 407 -7.40 -5.45 10.72
C MET A 407 -6.74 -6.37 11.75
N GLY A 408 -5.61 -6.94 11.39
CA GLY A 408 -4.89 -7.91 12.23
C GLY A 408 -4.30 -7.33 13.52
N CYS A 409 -4.09 -6.00 13.59
CA CYS A 409 -3.56 -5.31 14.77
C CYS A 409 -3.92 -3.82 14.79
N ILE A 410 -3.62 -3.16 15.92
CA ILE A 410 -3.93 -1.73 16.12
C ILE A 410 -2.90 -0.76 15.52
N VAL A 411 -1.76 -1.22 15.00
CA VAL A 411 -0.64 -0.34 14.60
C VAL A 411 -1.05 0.64 13.49
N ASN A 412 -1.63 0.12 12.41
CA ASN A 412 -2.17 0.95 11.32
C ASN A 412 -3.69 0.84 11.21
N GLY A 413 -4.28 -0.20 11.85
CA GLY A 413 -5.68 -0.56 11.67
C GLY A 413 -6.65 0.61 11.81
N PRO A 414 -6.68 1.34 12.93
CA PRO A 414 -7.64 2.44 13.13
C PRO A 414 -7.51 3.58 12.10
N GLY A 415 -6.29 3.83 11.60
CA GLY A 415 -6.06 4.84 10.56
C GLY A 415 -6.52 4.37 9.17
N GLU A 416 -6.10 3.17 8.78
CA GLU A 416 -6.37 2.61 7.44
C GLU A 416 -7.85 2.26 7.22
N MET A 417 -8.61 2.04 8.31
CA MET A 417 -10.04 1.79 8.26
C MET A 417 -10.90 3.04 8.51
N ALA A 418 -10.30 4.23 8.55
CA ALA A 418 -10.99 5.46 8.98
C ALA A 418 -12.23 5.82 8.15
N ASP A 419 -12.30 5.35 6.91
CA ASP A 419 -13.43 5.51 5.99
C ASP A 419 -14.34 4.26 5.91
N ALA A 420 -14.06 3.21 6.70
CA ALA A 420 -14.94 2.04 6.81
C ALA A 420 -16.15 2.35 7.71
N ASP A 421 -17.30 1.74 7.39
CA ASP A 421 -18.51 1.86 8.21
C ASP A 421 -18.34 1.10 9.52
N TYR A 422 -17.70 -0.09 9.44
CA TYR A 422 -17.43 -0.96 10.59
C TYR A 422 -16.00 -1.50 10.52
N GLY A 423 -15.40 -1.72 11.70
CA GLY A 423 -14.06 -2.31 11.85
C GLY A 423 -14.02 -3.46 12.83
N TYR A 424 -13.36 -4.55 12.42
CA TYR A 424 -12.97 -5.70 13.23
C TYR A 424 -11.46 -5.64 13.40
N VAL A 425 -10.96 -5.34 14.61
CA VAL A 425 -9.53 -5.02 14.85
C VAL A 425 -8.95 -5.89 15.95
N GLY A 426 -7.84 -6.56 15.68
CA GLY A 426 -7.09 -7.31 16.68
C GLY A 426 -6.58 -6.40 17.79
N ALA A 427 -6.99 -6.70 19.04
CA ALA A 427 -6.63 -5.95 20.24
C ALA A 427 -5.62 -6.71 21.13
N GLY A 428 -5.55 -8.03 20.98
CA GLY A 428 -4.66 -8.95 21.69
C GLY A 428 -4.88 -10.36 21.16
N ARG A 429 -4.10 -11.33 21.61
CA ARG A 429 -4.31 -12.74 21.23
C ARG A 429 -5.69 -13.21 21.71
N GLY A 430 -6.55 -13.67 20.81
CA GLY A 430 -7.92 -14.08 21.07
C GLY A 430 -8.85 -12.93 21.52
N ARG A 431 -8.45 -11.67 21.27
CA ARG A 431 -9.20 -10.48 21.67
C ARG A 431 -9.36 -9.51 20.50
N ILE A 432 -10.58 -9.02 20.33
CA ILE A 432 -10.99 -8.15 19.22
C ILE A 432 -11.64 -6.88 19.77
N SER A 433 -11.42 -5.76 19.11
CA SER A 433 -12.20 -4.54 19.30
C SER A 433 -13.02 -4.23 18.04
N LEU A 434 -14.29 -3.89 18.23
CA LEU A 434 -15.17 -3.49 17.14
C LEU A 434 -15.34 -1.97 17.09
N TYR A 435 -15.34 -1.48 15.87
CA TYR A 435 -15.43 -0.05 15.60
C TYR A 435 -16.67 0.26 14.74
N ARG A 436 -17.25 1.42 15.01
CA ARG A 436 -18.19 2.11 14.13
C ARG A 436 -17.48 3.35 13.60
N ARG A 437 -17.10 3.33 12.32
CA ARG A 437 -16.20 4.34 11.75
C ARG A 437 -14.93 4.47 12.60
N LYS A 438 -14.63 5.66 13.13
CA LYS A 438 -13.44 5.93 13.96
C LYS A 438 -13.65 5.62 15.46
N GLU A 439 -14.88 5.33 15.89
CA GLU A 439 -15.23 5.10 17.29
C GLU A 439 -15.13 3.61 17.65
N CYS A 440 -14.35 3.30 18.68
CA CYS A 440 -14.30 1.96 19.25
C CYS A 440 -15.51 1.73 20.16
N VAL A 441 -16.50 0.95 19.69
CA VAL A 441 -17.76 0.71 20.39
C VAL A 441 -17.74 -0.51 21.32
N LEU A 442 -16.98 -1.55 20.95
CA LEU A 442 -16.77 -2.73 21.80
C LEU A 442 -15.27 -2.99 21.90
N LYS A 443 -14.75 -3.01 23.14
CA LYS A 443 -13.33 -3.18 23.38
C LYS A 443 -13.01 -4.58 23.93
N ASN A 444 -12.00 -5.20 23.35
CA ASN A 444 -11.34 -6.36 23.92
C ASN A 444 -12.28 -7.55 24.21
N ILE A 445 -13.27 -7.78 23.32
CA ILE A 445 -14.20 -8.92 23.39
C ILE A 445 -13.50 -10.22 22.95
N PRO A 446 -14.02 -11.42 23.36
CA PRO A 446 -13.52 -12.69 22.84
C PRO A 446 -13.64 -12.78 21.33
N GLN A 447 -12.66 -13.38 20.67
CA GLN A 447 -12.65 -13.50 19.19
C GLN A 447 -13.84 -14.33 18.70
N GLU A 448 -14.20 -15.39 19.40
CA GLU A 448 -15.32 -16.29 19.08
C GLU A 448 -16.68 -15.61 19.09
N GLU A 449 -16.83 -14.48 19.79
CA GLU A 449 -18.08 -13.70 19.86
C GLU A 449 -18.08 -12.52 18.85
N ALA A 450 -16.93 -12.17 18.29
CA ALA A 450 -16.73 -10.89 17.61
C ALA A 450 -17.52 -10.75 16.31
N VAL A 451 -17.68 -11.83 15.51
CA VAL A 451 -18.47 -11.79 14.26
C VAL A 451 -19.96 -11.62 14.57
N ALA A 452 -20.49 -12.34 15.59
CA ALA A 452 -21.87 -12.18 16.02
C ALA A 452 -22.15 -10.76 16.56
N ALA A 453 -21.22 -10.22 17.36
CA ALA A 453 -21.31 -8.87 17.88
C ALA A 453 -21.24 -7.79 16.76
N LEU A 454 -20.44 -8.03 15.72
CA LEU A 454 -20.40 -7.15 14.54
C LEU A 454 -21.74 -7.12 13.80
N LEU A 455 -22.37 -8.30 13.60
CA LEU A 455 -23.70 -8.38 12.97
C LEU A 455 -24.77 -7.67 13.79
N GLU A 456 -24.73 -7.82 15.09
CA GLU A 456 -25.69 -7.15 15.98
C GLU A 456 -25.51 -5.63 15.93
N LEU A 457 -24.26 -5.13 15.93
CA LEU A 457 -23.95 -3.72 15.76
C LEU A 457 -24.51 -3.15 14.43
N ILE A 458 -24.32 -3.89 13.32
CA ILE A 458 -24.86 -3.49 12.01
C ILE A 458 -26.37 -3.44 12.01
N LYS A 459 -27.07 -4.46 12.61
CA LYS A 459 -28.52 -4.52 12.72
C LYS A 459 -29.08 -3.34 13.52
N GLN A 460 -28.47 -3.02 14.67
CA GLN A 460 -28.91 -1.90 15.50
C GLN A 460 -28.86 -0.58 14.73
N ASP A 461 -27.81 -0.34 13.95
CA ASP A 461 -27.67 0.88 13.15
C ASP A 461 -28.65 0.91 11.96
N THR A 462 -28.99 -0.25 11.39
CA THR A 462 -29.97 -0.34 10.29
C THR A 462 -31.39 -0.08 10.78
N ASN A 463 -31.73 -0.54 11.99
CA ASN A 463 -33.05 -0.34 12.59
C ASN A 463 -33.26 1.10 13.12
N ASN A 464 -32.19 1.85 13.32
CA ASN A 464 -32.23 3.25 13.80
C ASN A 464 -32.22 4.29 12.66
N LYS A 465 -32.20 3.85 11.40
CA LYS A 465 -32.36 4.67 10.19
C LYS A 465 -33.76 4.58 9.64
#